data_390dd2fbc78b9ba7d22362e85993b561
#
_entry.id   390dd2fbc78b9ba7d22362e85993b561
#
_cell.length_a   1.000
_cell.length_b   1.000
_cell.length_c   1.000
_cell.angle_alpha   90.00
_cell.angle_beta   90.00
_cell.angle_gamma   90.00
#
_symmetry.space_group_name_H-M   'P 1'
#
loop_
_entity.id
_entity.type
_entity.pdbx_description
1 polymer ?
#
loop_
_entity_poly.entity_id
_entity_poly.type
_entity_poly.pdbx_seq_one_letter_code
_entity_poly.pdbx_strand_id
1 'polypeptide(L)'
;LARIAGVDIPRDKRIEVALTYIYGIGPTRAKTILSKTGVNPDTRVKDLEDGDVQKLRGATEGYTIEGDLRRQEGMALKRLQDIGCLRGRRHRMSLPVRGQRTRTNARTRRGARKTVAGKKK
;
A
#
# COMPACT_ATOMS: atom_id res chain seq x y z
N LEU A 1 -14.87 -8.60 14.93
CA LEU A 1 -14.03 -8.07 13.84
C LEU A 1 -12.58 -8.26 14.23
N ALA A 2 -11.83 -9.05 13.43
CA ALA A 2 -10.41 -9.19 13.65
C ALA A 2 -9.69 -7.91 13.21
N ARG A 3 -8.92 -7.31 14.11
CA ARG A 3 -8.19 -6.09 13.89
C ARG A 3 -6.70 -6.33 14.04
N ILE A 4 -5.95 -6.16 12.96
CA ILE A 4 -4.49 -6.34 12.94
C ILE A 4 -3.86 -5.04 12.49
N ALA A 5 -2.88 -4.54 13.25
CA ALA A 5 -2.19 -3.28 12.97
C ALA A 5 -3.15 -2.07 12.79
N GLY A 6 -4.26 -2.08 13.51
CA GLY A 6 -5.27 -1.02 13.42
C GLY A 6 -6.19 -1.11 12.21
N VAL A 7 -6.05 -2.16 11.40
CA VAL A 7 -6.85 -2.38 10.19
C VAL A 7 -7.87 -3.49 10.42
N ASP A 8 -9.12 -3.24 10.05
CA ASP A 8 -10.17 -4.25 10.07
C ASP A 8 -10.02 -5.13 8.82
N ILE A 9 -9.67 -6.39 9.03
CA ILE A 9 -9.49 -7.34 7.92
C ILE A 9 -10.82 -8.01 7.55
N PRO A 10 -11.04 -8.31 6.25
CA PRO A 10 -12.28 -8.93 5.80
C PRO A 10 -12.49 -10.31 6.43
N ARG A 11 -13.70 -10.57 6.94
CA ARG A 11 -14.05 -11.85 7.61
C ARG A 11 -14.16 -13.02 6.65
N ASP A 12 -14.64 -12.77 5.45
CA ASP A 12 -14.96 -13.82 4.49
C ASP A 12 -13.77 -14.27 3.64
N LYS A 13 -12.66 -13.57 3.73
CA LYS A 13 -11.44 -13.89 3.00
C LYS A 13 -10.56 -14.85 3.77
N ARG A 14 -9.78 -15.68 3.04
CA ARG A 14 -8.71 -16.47 3.65
C ARG A 14 -7.71 -15.55 4.31
N ILE A 15 -7.08 -16.01 5.39
CA ILE A 15 -6.13 -15.18 6.12
C ILE A 15 -4.96 -14.71 5.25
N GLU A 16 -4.48 -15.53 4.33
CA GLU A 16 -3.44 -15.17 3.38
C GLU A 16 -3.81 -13.94 2.56
N VAL A 17 -5.03 -13.90 2.05
CA VAL A 17 -5.54 -12.76 1.26
C VAL A 17 -5.88 -11.57 2.16
N ALA A 18 -6.45 -11.83 3.33
CA ALA A 18 -6.85 -10.79 4.26
C ALA A 18 -5.68 -9.97 4.77
N LEU A 19 -4.52 -10.59 5.00
CA LEU A 19 -3.31 -9.88 5.42
C LEU A 19 -2.82 -8.88 4.37
N THR A 20 -3.08 -9.11 3.09
CA THR A 20 -2.69 -8.18 2.02
C THR A 20 -3.48 -6.87 2.02
N TYR A 21 -4.58 -6.78 2.77
CA TYR A 21 -5.32 -5.54 2.97
C TYR A 21 -4.59 -4.55 3.88
N ILE A 22 -3.57 -5.01 4.60
CA ILE A 22 -2.71 -4.14 5.41
C ILE A 22 -1.67 -3.49 4.50
N TYR A 23 -1.58 -2.17 4.53
CA TYR A 23 -0.60 -1.44 3.74
C TYR A 23 0.83 -1.80 4.17
N GLY A 24 1.62 -2.30 3.26
CA GLY A 24 2.98 -2.78 3.51
C GLY A 24 3.12 -4.29 3.57
N ILE A 25 2.02 -5.04 3.55
CA ILE A 25 2.01 -6.51 3.49
C ILE A 25 1.45 -6.93 2.14
N GLY A 26 2.28 -7.51 1.31
CA GLY A 26 1.90 -8.13 0.04
C GLY A 26 1.80 -9.65 0.18
N PRO A 27 1.56 -10.37 -0.94
CA PRO A 27 1.42 -11.83 -0.90
C PRO A 27 2.64 -12.55 -0.30
N THR A 28 3.85 -12.10 -0.60
CA THR A 28 5.09 -12.72 -0.11
C THR A 28 5.23 -12.58 1.39
N ARG A 29 5.01 -11.37 1.93
CA ARG A 29 5.07 -11.13 3.37
C ARG A 29 3.96 -11.86 4.11
N ALA A 30 2.77 -11.92 3.54
CA ALA A 30 1.66 -12.68 4.11
C ALA A 30 2.03 -14.16 4.27
N LYS A 31 2.58 -14.77 3.25
CA LYS A 31 3.06 -16.17 3.30
C LYS A 31 4.15 -16.36 4.36
N THR A 32 5.11 -15.45 4.42
CA THR A 32 6.20 -15.51 5.40
C THR A 32 5.66 -15.40 6.84
N ILE A 33 4.73 -14.49 7.08
CA ILE A 33 4.10 -14.31 8.39
C ILE A 33 3.36 -15.58 8.81
N LEU A 34 2.57 -16.15 7.91
CA LEU A 34 1.81 -17.37 8.17
C LEU A 34 2.71 -18.57 8.44
N SER A 35 3.82 -18.70 7.70
CA SER A 35 4.82 -19.75 7.93
C SER A 35 5.47 -19.62 9.32
N LYS A 36 5.79 -18.40 9.74
CA LYS A 36 6.41 -18.15 11.05
C LYS A 36 5.46 -18.41 12.21
N THR A 37 4.18 -18.11 12.04
CA THR A 37 3.17 -18.27 13.10
C THR A 37 2.54 -19.65 13.11
N GLY A 38 2.72 -20.42 12.06
CA GLY A 38 2.14 -21.77 11.94
C GLY A 38 0.64 -21.78 11.67
N VAL A 39 0.05 -20.64 11.32
CA VAL A 39 -1.37 -20.55 11.00
C VAL A 39 -1.63 -21.07 9.57
N ASN A 40 -2.70 -21.87 9.41
CA ASN A 40 -3.08 -22.36 8.09
C ASN A 40 -3.53 -21.21 7.19
N PRO A 41 -2.88 -20.99 6.02
CA PRO A 41 -3.22 -19.88 5.13
C PRO A 41 -4.64 -19.97 4.53
N ASP A 42 -5.23 -21.16 4.47
CA ASP A 42 -6.56 -21.36 3.92
C ASP A 42 -7.70 -21.09 4.92
N THR A 43 -7.37 -20.87 6.19
CA THR A 43 -8.37 -20.59 7.22
C THR A 43 -9.00 -19.20 6.95
N ARG A 44 -10.32 -19.15 7.01
CA ARG A 44 -11.07 -17.89 6.92
C ARG A 44 -10.84 -17.07 8.19
N VAL A 45 -10.84 -15.74 8.03
CA VAL A 45 -10.62 -14.82 9.17
C VAL A 45 -11.64 -15.04 10.28
N LYS A 46 -12.89 -15.31 9.93
CA LYS A 46 -13.98 -15.58 10.90
C LYS A 46 -13.75 -16.85 11.73
N ASP A 47 -12.98 -17.80 11.22
CA ASP A 47 -12.71 -19.09 11.86
C ASP A 47 -11.40 -19.08 12.68
N LEU A 48 -10.70 -17.94 12.72
CA LEU A 48 -9.47 -17.80 13.49
C LEU A 48 -9.75 -17.71 15.00
N GLU A 49 -8.92 -18.42 15.77
CA GLU A 49 -8.92 -18.32 17.23
C GLU A 49 -8.20 -17.04 17.68
N ASP A 50 -8.55 -16.55 18.87
CA ASP A 50 -7.91 -15.35 19.45
C ASP A 50 -6.41 -15.50 19.61
N GLY A 51 -5.94 -16.71 19.94
CA GLY A 51 -4.51 -17.02 20.03
C GLY A 51 -3.77 -16.84 18.71
N ASP A 52 -4.39 -17.25 17.61
CA ASP A 52 -3.84 -17.09 16.26
C ASP A 52 -3.78 -15.62 15.85
N VAL A 53 -4.81 -14.86 16.18
CA VAL A 53 -4.85 -13.41 15.93
C VAL A 53 -3.72 -12.70 16.69
N GLN A 54 -3.47 -13.09 17.94
CA GLN A 54 -2.36 -12.51 18.73
C GLN A 54 -0.99 -12.85 18.14
N LYS A 55 -0.80 -14.08 17.68
CA LYS A 55 0.44 -14.50 16.99
C LYS A 55 0.67 -13.67 15.72
N LEU A 56 -0.39 -13.45 14.94
CA LEU A 56 -0.32 -12.65 13.73
C LEU A 56 0.00 -11.18 14.04
N ARG A 57 -0.61 -10.62 15.07
CA ARG A 57 -0.27 -9.26 15.54
C ARG A 57 1.20 -9.13 15.91
N GLY A 58 1.70 -10.06 16.71
CA GLY A 58 3.12 -10.08 17.09
C GLY A 58 4.06 -10.19 15.90
N ALA A 59 3.73 -11.03 14.93
CA ALA A 59 4.52 -11.18 13.71
C ALA A 59 4.52 -9.94 12.82
N THR A 60 3.44 -9.18 12.80
CA THR A 60 3.36 -7.94 12.01
C THR A 60 4.11 -6.77 12.63
N GLU A 61 4.37 -6.80 13.93
CA GLU A 61 5.14 -5.74 14.61
C GLU A 61 6.58 -5.59 14.09
N GLY A 62 7.14 -6.65 13.52
CA GLY A 62 8.48 -6.63 12.93
C GLY A 62 8.58 -5.90 11.58
N TYR A 63 7.48 -5.49 11.01
CA TYR A 63 7.44 -4.81 9.71
C TYR A 63 7.01 -3.36 9.87
N THR A 64 7.58 -2.49 9.03
CA THR A 64 7.06 -1.12 8.89
C THR A 64 5.81 -1.18 8.02
N ILE A 65 4.66 -0.92 8.61
CA ILE A 65 3.35 -1.07 7.94
C ILE A 65 2.44 0.12 8.26
N GLU A 66 1.38 0.27 7.49
CA GLU A 66 0.31 1.26 7.64
C GLU A 66 0.84 2.69 7.83
N GLY A 67 0.45 3.35 8.92
CA GLY A 67 0.79 4.77 9.17
C GLY A 67 2.28 5.06 9.18
N ASP A 68 3.09 4.17 9.74
CA ASP A 68 4.54 4.34 9.79
C ASP A 68 5.16 4.24 8.39
N LEU A 69 4.68 3.29 7.58
CA LEU A 69 5.13 3.14 6.20
C LEU A 69 4.70 4.34 5.35
N ARG A 70 3.46 4.80 5.49
CA ARG A 70 2.97 5.99 4.78
C ARG A 70 3.78 7.23 5.12
N ARG A 71 4.11 7.40 6.39
CA ARG A 71 4.96 8.50 6.86
C ARG A 71 6.35 8.41 6.27
N GLN A 72 6.95 7.24 6.27
CA GLN A 72 8.28 6.99 5.72
C GLN A 72 8.33 7.29 4.22
N GLU A 73 7.35 6.82 3.45
CA GLU A 73 7.23 7.11 2.01
C GLU A 73 7.03 8.61 1.76
N GLY A 74 6.15 9.24 2.52
CA GLY A 74 5.89 10.68 2.42
C GLY A 74 7.13 11.52 2.73
N MET A 75 7.91 11.14 3.72
CA MET A 75 9.17 11.80 4.07
C MET A 75 10.22 11.63 2.98
N ALA A 76 10.32 10.42 2.41
CA ALA A 76 11.26 10.16 1.31
C ALA A 76 10.91 11.02 0.08
N LEU A 77 9.65 11.12 -0.26
CA LEU A 77 9.16 11.94 -1.36
C LEU A 77 9.43 13.43 -1.11
N LYS A 78 9.11 13.91 0.09
CA LYS A 78 9.37 15.29 0.51
C LYS A 78 10.86 15.62 0.44
N ARG A 79 11.72 14.70 0.86
CA ARG A 79 13.17 14.88 0.77
C ARG A 79 13.63 15.12 -0.67
N LEU A 80 13.13 14.33 -1.62
CA LEU A 80 13.45 14.53 -3.04
C LEU A 80 13.03 15.90 -3.54
N GLN A 81 11.87 16.39 -3.11
CA GLN A 81 11.38 17.72 -3.45
C GLN A 81 12.21 18.83 -2.81
N ASP A 82 12.60 18.68 -1.55
CA ASP A 82 13.39 19.68 -0.80
C ASP A 82 14.82 19.80 -1.34
N ILE A 83 15.42 18.69 -1.78
CA ILE A 83 16.75 18.69 -2.41
C ILE A 83 16.69 19.42 -3.77
N GLY A 84 15.53 19.48 -4.42
CA GLY A 84 15.36 20.11 -5.72
C GLY A 84 15.92 19.28 -6.88
N CYS A 85 16.06 17.96 -6.71
CA CYS A 85 16.51 17.06 -7.78
C CYS A 85 15.45 16.90 -8.87
N LEU A 86 15.84 16.35 -10.01
CA LEU A 86 14.91 16.12 -11.13
C LEU A 86 13.72 15.27 -10.72
N ARG A 87 13.96 14.16 -9.99
CA ARG A 87 12.87 13.29 -9.52
C ARG A 87 11.89 14.06 -8.62
N GLY A 88 12.36 14.88 -7.71
CA GLY A 88 11.52 15.69 -6.83
C GLY A 88 10.66 16.68 -7.60
N ARG A 89 11.20 17.35 -8.61
CA ARG A 89 10.44 18.25 -9.47
C ARG A 89 9.36 17.51 -10.26
N ARG A 90 9.67 16.33 -10.79
CA ARG A 90 8.72 15.50 -11.52
C ARG A 90 7.56 15.06 -10.60
N HIS A 91 7.86 14.66 -9.37
CA HIS A 91 6.82 14.34 -8.39
C HIS A 91 5.92 15.54 -8.07
N ARG A 92 6.51 16.71 -7.90
CA ARG A 92 5.75 17.94 -7.62
C ARG A 92 4.79 18.31 -8.76
N MET A 93 5.21 18.11 -9.99
CA MET A 93 4.41 18.42 -11.18
C MET A 93 3.47 17.27 -11.59
N SER A 94 3.45 16.17 -10.85
CA SER A 94 2.65 14.98 -11.19
C SER A 94 2.98 14.44 -12.57
N LEU A 95 4.25 14.38 -12.90
CA LEU A 95 4.75 13.85 -14.16
C LEU A 95 5.48 12.52 -13.95
N PRO A 96 5.58 11.66 -14.99
CA PRO A 96 6.37 10.44 -14.91
C PRO A 96 7.82 10.71 -14.55
N VAL A 97 8.39 9.88 -13.67
CA VAL A 97 9.71 10.09 -13.07
C VAL A 97 10.81 9.34 -13.81
N ARG A 98 10.46 8.26 -14.53
CA ARG A 98 11.42 7.33 -15.14
C ARG A 98 11.61 7.54 -16.65
N GLY A 99 11.54 8.77 -17.13
CA GLY A 99 11.80 9.11 -18.51
C GLY A 99 10.73 8.66 -19.52
N GLN A 100 9.54 8.34 -19.05
CA GLN A 100 8.43 7.98 -19.94
C GLN A 100 7.97 9.21 -20.72
N ARG A 101 7.44 8.99 -21.92
CA ARG A 101 6.93 10.09 -22.74
C ARG A 101 5.65 10.68 -22.13
N THR A 102 5.47 11.96 -22.30
CA THR A 102 4.31 12.70 -21.77
C THR A 102 3.35 13.18 -22.86
N ARG A 103 3.78 13.12 -24.12
CA ARG A 103 2.99 13.60 -25.25
C ARG A 103 1.70 12.81 -25.48
N THR A 104 1.73 11.49 -25.21
CA THR A 104 0.60 10.60 -25.47
C THR A 104 -0.11 10.23 -24.16
N ASN A 105 0.25 9.15 -23.53
CA ASN A 105 -0.42 8.58 -22.37
C ASN A 105 0.06 9.26 -21.06
N ALA A 106 0.55 8.55 -20.09
CA ALA A 106 0.97 9.03 -18.77
C ALA A 106 -0.19 9.50 -17.88
N ARG A 107 -1.38 8.93 -18.09
CA ARG A 107 -2.59 9.32 -17.35
C ARG A 107 -2.55 8.93 -15.88
N THR A 108 -1.86 7.86 -15.53
CA THR A 108 -1.72 7.41 -14.13
C THR A 108 -1.15 8.51 -13.23
N ARG A 109 -0.14 9.23 -13.73
CA ARG A 109 0.48 10.33 -12.98
C ARG A 109 -0.23 11.66 -13.16
N ARG A 110 -0.68 11.95 -14.37
CA ARG A 110 -1.31 13.23 -14.72
C ARG A 110 -2.80 13.29 -14.34
N GLY A 111 -3.39 12.14 -14.08
CA GLY A 111 -4.82 12.04 -13.81
C GLY A 111 -5.69 12.01 -15.08
N ALA A 112 -6.99 12.05 -14.90
CA ALA A 112 -7.96 12.03 -16.00
C ALA A 112 -7.79 13.24 -16.92
N ARG A 113 -8.14 13.06 -18.20
CA ARG A 113 -8.13 14.16 -19.16
C ARG A 113 -9.16 15.23 -18.75
N LYS A 114 -8.71 16.46 -18.73
CA LYS A 114 -9.58 17.61 -18.47
C LYS A 114 -9.85 18.34 -19.78
N THR A 115 -11.12 18.42 -20.13
CA THR A 115 -11.53 19.19 -21.30
C THR A 115 -11.69 20.65 -20.91
N VAL A 116 -11.02 21.52 -21.65
CA VAL A 116 -11.22 22.97 -21.50
C VAL A 116 -12.33 23.40 -22.46
N ALA A 117 -13.34 24.09 -21.95
CA ALA A 117 -14.42 24.58 -22.76
C ALA A 117 -13.90 25.57 -23.82
N GLY A 118 -14.06 25.24 -25.09
CA GLY A 118 -13.71 26.13 -26.17
C GLY A 118 -14.71 27.29 -26.28
N LYS A 119 -14.21 28.46 -26.68
CA LYS A 119 -15.13 29.57 -27.03
C LYS A 119 -15.93 29.15 -28.25
N LYS A 120 -17.25 29.21 -28.14
CA LYS A 120 -18.10 29.16 -29.34
C LYS A 120 -17.84 30.42 -30.15
N LYS A 121 -17.48 30.21 -31.38
CA LYS A 121 -17.48 31.33 -32.34
C LYS A 121 -18.89 31.65 -32.77
#